data_332327f76b523a15fee0fd164d30bc32
#
_entry.id   332327f76b523a15fee0fd164d30bc32
#
_cell.length_a   1.000
_cell.length_b   1.000
_cell.length_c   1.000
_cell.angle_alpha   90.00
_cell.angle_beta   90.00
_cell.angle_gamma   90.00
#
_symmetry.space_group_name_H-M   'P 1'
#
loop_
_entity.id
_entity.type
_entity.pdbx_description
1 polymer ?
#
loop_
_entity_poly.entity_id
_entity_poly.type
_entity_poly.pdbx_seq_one_letter_code
_entity_poly.pdbx_strand_id
1 'polypeptide(L)'
;MDLETIQNLSFEIISEASNARNSFQQGIEASKEFDFEKAESLIKEGSKQLATASGKHFSVIQEEANGESLPFSVLFMHAEDQLIMTEIKRDSAKELLDVYKKIMEMKG
;
A
#
# COMPACT_ATOMS: atom_id res chain seq x y z
N MET A 1 22.01 4.12 -10.90
CA MET A 1 21.51 3.11 -9.94
C MET A 1 21.81 1.72 -10.49
N ASP A 2 22.56 0.91 -9.75
CA ASP A 2 22.91 -0.44 -10.19
C ASP A 2 21.84 -1.46 -9.85
N LEU A 3 22.02 -2.69 -10.34
CA LEU A 3 21.03 -3.76 -10.13
C LEU A 3 20.86 -4.11 -8.66
N GLU A 4 21.95 -4.15 -7.89
CA GLU A 4 21.88 -4.44 -6.46
C GLU A 4 21.04 -3.42 -5.72
N THR A 5 21.22 -2.13 -6.01
CA THR A 5 20.44 -1.04 -5.41
C THR A 5 18.95 -1.20 -5.75
N ILE A 6 18.64 -1.51 -7.01
CA ILE A 6 17.25 -1.74 -7.45
C ILE A 6 16.65 -2.94 -6.74
N GLN A 7 17.40 -4.02 -6.59
CA GLN A 7 16.93 -5.21 -5.89
C GLN A 7 16.65 -4.92 -4.42
N ASN A 8 17.54 -4.18 -3.76
CA ASN A 8 17.35 -3.82 -2.35
C ASN A 8 16.11 -2.93 -2.18
N LEU A 9 15.93 -1.93 -3.04
CA LEU A 9 14.73 -1.10 -3.02
C LEU A 9 13.47 -1.93 -3.30
N SER A 10 13.56 -2.89 -4.22
CA SER A 10 12.43 -3.77 -4.53
C SER A 10 11.98 -4.58 -3.31
N PHE A 11 12.91 -5.15 -2.55
CA PHE A 11 12.59 -5.87 -1.32
C PHE A 11 11.95 -4.94 -0.28
N GLU A 12 12.45 -3.71 -0.17
CA GLU A 12 11.88 -2.73 0.76
C GLU A 12 10.46 -2.35 0.36
N ILE A 13 10.22 -2.13 -0.93
CA ILE A 13 8.88 -1.85 -1.46
C ILE A 13 7.92 -3.00 -1.16
N ILE A 14 8.33 -4.24 -1.44
CA ILE A 14 7.53 -5.43 -1.19
C ILE A 14 7.18 -5.55 0.30
N SER A 15 8.18 -5.35 1.17
CA SER A 15 7.99 -5.44 2.62
C SER A 15 6.98 -4.39 3.12
N GLU A 16 7.18 -3.12 2.73
CA GLU A 16 6.29 -2.05 3.16
C GLU A 16 4.88 -2.21 2.58
N ALA A 17 4.77 -2.63 1.32
CA ALA A 17 3.48 -2.89 0.70
C ALA A 17 2.74 -4.03 1.42
N SER A 18 3.46 -5.09 1.81
CA SER A 18 2.88 -6.21 2.57
C SER A 18 2.37 -5.74 3.93
N ASN A 19 3.15 -4.92 4.63
CA ASN A 19 2.73 -4.35 5.92
C ASN A 19 1.48 -3.49 5.75
N ALA A 20 1.44 -2.68 4.69
CA ALA A 20 0.30 -1.83 4.39
C ALA A 20 -0.96 -2.67 4.12
N ARG A 21 -0.85 -3.73 3.29
CA ARG A 21 -1.99 -4.60 3.01
C ARG A 21 -2.54 -5.26 4.28
N ASN A 22 -1.64 -5.65 5.17
CA ASN A 22 -2.05 -6.22 6.45
C ASN A 22 -2.82 -5.21 7.30
N SER A 23 -2.35 -3.97 7.37
CA SER A 23 -3.04 -2.90 8.09
C SER A 23 -4.43 -2.63 7.50
N PHE A 24 -4.53 -2.58 6.16
CA PHE A 24 -5.81 -2.38 5.48
C PHE A 24 -6.77 -3.54 5.75
N GLN A 25 -6.27 -4.78 5.73
CA GLN A 25 -7.11 -5.95 6.03
C GLN A 25 -7.63 -5.90 7.47
N GLN A 26 -6.79 -5.53 8.42
CA GLN A 26 -7.21 -5.36 9.81
C GLN A 26 -8.24 -4.24 9.94
N GLY A 27 -8.09 -3.17 9.15
CA GLY A 27 -9.07 -2.09 9.09
C GLY A 27 -10.42 -2.57 8.58
N ILE A 28 -10.43 -3.44 7.58
CA ILE A 28 -11.65 -4.07 7.07
C ILE A 28 -12.30 -4.91 8.17
N GLU A 29 -11.53 -5.72 8.88
CA GLU A 29 -12.05 -6.55 9.96
C GLU A 29 -12.65 -5.70 11.10
N ALA A 30 -11.98 -4.60 11.46
CA ALA A 30 -12.50 -3.66 12.44
C ALA A 30 -13.82 -3.02 11.97
N SER A 31 -13.93 -2.70 10.69
CA SER A 31 -15.17 -2.16 10.09
C SER A 31 -16.31 -3.14 10.23
N LYS A 32 -16.07 -4.44 10.00
CA LYS A 32 -17.06 -5.50 10.14
C LYS A 32 -17.58 -5.62 11.59
N GLU A 33 -16.73 -5.28 12.55
CA GLU A 33 -17.08 -5.28 13.97
C GLU A 33 -17.70 -3.94 14.41
N PHE A 34 -17.91 -3.02 13.50
CA PHE A 34 -18.41 -1.66 13.75
C PHE A 34 -17.50 -0.86 14.68
N ASP A 35 -16.22 -1.21 14.76
CA ASP A 35 -15.22 -0.46 15.50
C ASP A 35 -14.55 0.53 14.53
N PHE A 36 -15.22 1.63 14.27
CA PHE A 36 -14.81 2.59 13.24
C PHE A 36 -13.58 3.39 13.62
N GLU A 37 -13.40 3.68 14.89
CA GLU A 37 -12.21 4.38 15.37
C GLU A 37 -10.96 3.55 15.11
N LYS A 38 -11.02 2.25 15.44
CA LYS A 38 -9.93 1.31 15.18
C LYS A 38 -9.70 1.14 13.67
N ALA A 39 -10.79 1.04 12.90
CA ALA A 39 -10.71 0.90 11.44
C ALA A 39 -9.99 2.11 10.81
N GLU A 40 -10.38 3.31 11.19
CA GLU A 40 -9.76 4.54 10.69
C GLU A 40 -8.28 4.62 11.05
N SER A 41 -7.92 4.25 12.27
CA SER A 41 -6.53 4.22 12.72
C SER A 41 -5.68 3.24 11.91
N LEU A 42 -6.22 2.05 11.65
CA LEU A 42 -5.53 1.01 10.86
C LEU A 42 -5.37 1.40 9.40
N ILE A 43 -6.38 2.02 8.80
CA ILE A 43 -6.32 2.51 7.42
C ILE A 43 -5.29 3.64 7.32
N LYS A 44 -5.22 4.52 8.31
CA LYS A 44 -4.23 5.59 8.38
C LYS A 44 -2.82 5.00 8.47
N GLU A 45 -2.62 3.99 9.30
CA GLU A 45 -1.33 3.30 9.42
C GLU A 45 -0.92 2.65 8.10
N GLY A 46 -1.84 1.94 7.46
CA GLY A 46 -1.60 1.33 6.14
C GLY A 46 -1.24 2.38 5.10
N SER A 47 -1.90 3.53 5.13
CA SER A 47 -1.64 4.63 4.19
C SER A 47 -0.23 5.20 4.36
N LYS A 48 0.27 5.28 5.59
CA LYS A 48 1.65 5.70 5.87
C LYS A 48 2.66 4.69 5.32
N GLN A 49 2.41 3.40 5.54
CA GLN A 49 3.27 2.33 5.05
C GLN A 49 3.30 2.32 3.52
N LEU A 50 2.14 2.51 2.90
CA LEU A 50 2.02 2.61 1.44
C LEU A 50 2.78 3.82 0.90
N ALA A 51 2.70 4.96 1.58
CA ALA A 51 3.43 6.17 1.17
C ALA A 51 4.94 5.94 1.20
N THR A 52 5.44 5.18 2.19
CA THR A 52 6.86 4.81 2.26
C THR A 52 7.26 3.96 1.06
N ALA A 53 6.45 2.95 0.73
CA ALA A 53 6.69 2.09 -0.45
C ALA A 53 6.66 2.91 -1.75
N SER A 54 5.68 3.79 -1.89
CA SER A 54 5.53 4.65 -3.07
C SER A 54 6.72 5.59 -3.25
N GLY A 55 7.24 6.14 -2.15
CA GLY A 55 8.42 7.01 -2.18
C GLY A 55 9.66 6.28 -2.69
N LYS A 56 9.86 5.03 -2.27
CA LYS A 56 10.96 4.20 -2.74
C LYS A 56 10.82 3.86 -4.22
N HIS A 57 9.62 3.53 -4.66
CA HIS A 57 9.30 3.29 -6.06
C HIS A 57 9.56 4.53 -6.90
N PHE A 58 9.08 5.68 -6.43
CA PHE A 58 9.26 6.95 -7.11
C PHE A 58 10.74 7.30 -7.31
N SER A 59 11.61 6.97 -6.35
CA SER A 59 13.05 7.25 -6.47
C SER A 59 13.67 6.54 -7.68
N VAL A 60 13.21 5.33 -7.99
CA VAL A 60 13.67 4.57 -9.16
C VAL A 60 13.14 5.20 -10.46
N ILE A 61 11.86 5.53 -10.48
CA ILE A 61 11.22 6.17 -11.64
C ILE A 61 11.89 7.52 -11.94
N GLN A 62 12.26 8.26 -10.90
CA GLN A 62 12.91 9.57 -11.07
C GLN A 62 14.30 9.43 -11.70
N GLU A 63 15.07 8.40 -11.35
CA GLU A 63 16.37 8.12 -11.97
C GLU A 63 16.22 7.92 -13.47
N GLU A 64 15.25 7.10 -13.89
CA GLU A 64 14.98 6.85 -15.30
C GLU A 64 14.51 8.13 -16.00
N ALA A 65 13.63 8.90 -15.36
CA ALA A 65 13.12 10.15 -15.90
C ALA A 65 14.25 11.19 -16.10
N ASN A 66 15.30 11.11 -15.28
CA ASN A 66 16.47 11.99 -15.39
C ASN A 66 17.48 11.53 -16.46
N GLY A 67 17.15 10.51 -17.24
CA GLY A 67 17.96 10.02 -18.35
C GLY A 67 18.89 8.88 -18.01
N GLU A 68 18.85 8.36 -16.79
CA GLU A 68 19.65 7.20 -16.40
C GLU A 68 19.10 5.93 -17.04
N SER A 69 20.01 5.08 -17.55
CA SER A 69 19.63 3.78 -18.08
C SER A 69 19.64 2.78 -16.92
N LEU A 70 18.47 2.24 -16.58
CA LEU A 70 18.35 1.30 -15.47
C LEU A 70 18.43 -0.15 -15.95
N PRO A 71 19.09 -1.04 -15.18
CA PRO A 71 19.10 -2.45 -15.53
C PRO A 71 17.72 -3.06 -15.37
N PHE A 72 17.38 -4.03 -16.20
CA PHE A 72 16.13 -4.78 -16.10
C PHE A 72 16.12 -5.62 -14.82
N SER A 73 15.00 -5.62 -14.12
CA SER A 73 14.83 -6.39 -12.88
C SER A 73 13.41 -6.95 -12.80
N VAL A 74 13.28 -8.29 -12.81
CA VAL A 74 12.01 -8.97 -12.59
C VAL A 74 11.50 -8.67 -11.17
N LEU A 75 12.43 -8.60 -10.21
CA LEU A 75 12.04 -8.30 -8.83
C LEU A 75 11.41 -6.92 -8.70
N PHE A 76 11.94 -5.93 -9.43
CA PHE A 76 11.35 -4.58 -9.43
C PHE A 76 9.96 -4.59 -10.06
N MET A 77 9.76 -5.33 -11.15
CA MET A 77 8.44 -5.48 -11.76
C MET A 77 7.44 -6.11 -10.77
N HIS A 78 7.88 -7.09 -10.02
CA HIS A 78 7.06 -7.72 -8.98
C HIS A 78 6.73 -6.72 -7.87
N ALA A 79 7.70 -5.90 -7.47
CA ALA A 79 7.49 -4.86 -6.47
C ALA A 79 6.44 -3.82 -6.95
N GLU A 80 6.48 -3.45 -8.22
CA GLU A 80 5.49 -2.55 -8.81
C GLU A 80 4.09 -3.15 -8.75
N ASP A 81 3.95 -4.43 -9.08
CA ASP A 81 2.67 -5.14 -9.00
C ASP A 81 2.14 -5.17 -7.57
N GLN A 82 3.01 -5.44 -6.60
CA GLN A 82 2.65 -5.45 -5.18
C GLN A 82 2.17 -4.08 -4.73
N LEU A 83 2.82 -3.02 -5.21
CA LEU A 83 2.44 -1.65 -4.88
C LEU A 83 1.05 -1.32 -5.40
N ILE A 84 0.77 -1.65 -6.67
CA ILE A 84 -0.53 -1.40 -7.30
C ILE A 84 -1.64 -2.18 -6.58
N MET A 85 -1.39 -3.45 -6.25
CA MET A 85 -2.35 -4.27 -5.50
C MET A 85 -2.67 -3.66 -4.14
N THR A 86 -1.67 -3.04 -3.50
CA THR A 86 -1.83 -2.42 -2.20
C THR A 86 -2.68 -1.14 -2.30
N GLU A 87 -2.50 -0.36 -3.36
CA GLU A 87 -3.33 0.83 -3.62
C GLU A 87 -4.81 0.44 -3.78
N ILE A 88 -5.07 -0.65 -4.50
CA ILE A 88 -6.43 -1.18 -4.66
C ILE A 88 -6.98 -1.63 -3.31
N LYS A 89 -6.18 -2.30 -2.51
CA LYS A 89 -6.57 -2.75 -1.17
C LYS A 89 -6.93 -1.57 -0.26
N ARG A 90 -6.14 -0.48 -0.33
CA ARG A 90 -6.45 0.75 0.42
C ARG A 90 -7.83 1.29 0.04
N ASP A 91 -8.08 1.40 -1.26
CA ASP A 91 -9.35 1.94 -1.76
C ASP A 91 -10.52 1.06 -1.32
N SER A 92 -10.35 -0.26 -1.40
CA SER A 92 -11.36 -1.22 -0.93
C SER A 92 -11.63 -1.09 0.56
N ALA A 93 -10.58 -0.89 1.37
CA ALA A 93 -10.72 -0.73 2.82
C ALA A 93 -11.52 0.52 3.15
N LYS A 94 -11.27 1.63 2.46
CA LYS A 94 -12.00 2.89 2.65
C LYS A 94 -13.47 2.74 2.25
N GLU A 95 -13.73 2.07 1.13
CA GLU A 95 -15.09 1.83 0.66
C GLU A 95 -15.87 0.96 1.65
N LEU A 96 -15.26 -0.10 2.15
CA LEU A 96 -15.90 -0.99 3.12
C LEU A 96 -16.19 -0.28 4.44
N LEU A 97 -15.28 0.56 4.89
CA LEU A 97 -15.53 1.38 6.09
C LEU A 97 -16.79 2.23 5.90
N ASP A 98 -16.91 2.89 4.76
CA ASP A 98 -18.09 3.72 4.45
C ASP A 98 -19.37 2.88 4.40
N VAL A 99 -19.31 1.71 3.78
CA VAL A 99 -20.47 0.80 3.69
C VAL A 99 -20.92 0.36 5.10
N TYR A 100 -19.99 -0.04 5.95
CA TYR A 100 -20.33 -0.48 7.30
C TYR A 100 -20.84 0.65 8.18
N LYS A 101 -20.35 1.88 7.98
CA LYS A 101 -20.90 3.06 8.66
C LYS A 101 -22.36 3.28 8.27
N LYS A 102 -22.69 3.14 6.99
CA LYS A 102 -24.06 3.27 6.50
C LYS A 102 -24.96 2.17 7.05
N ILE A 103 -24.44 0.94 7.13
CA ILE A 103 -25.18 -0.18 7.73
C ILE A 103 -25.51 0.14 9.19
N MET A 104 -24.56 0.69 9.94
CA MET A 104 -24.79 1.06 11.35
C MET A 104 -25.87 2.15 11.46
N GLU A 105 -25.83 3.15 10.59
CA GLU A 105 -26.86 4.21 10.54
C GLU A 105 -28.26 3.63 10.31
N MET A 106 -28.35 2.64 9.42
CA MET A 106 -29.63 1.99 9.10
C MET A 106 -30.17 1.17 10.24
N LYS A 107 -29.31 0.65 11.13
CA LYS A 107 -29.70 -0.11 12.31
C LYS A 107 -30.20 0.76 13.46
N GLY A 108 -29.70 1.98 13.48
CA GLY A 108 -29.99 2.95 14.51
C GLY A 108 -31.29 3.68 14.30
#